data_2aafc0ffccbb0f827789e1df34f8fe01
#
_entry.id   2aafc0ffccbb0f827789e1df34f8fe01
#
_cell.length_a   1.000
_cell.length_b   1.000
_cell.length_c   1.000
_cell.angle_alpha   90.00
_cell.angle_beta   90.00
_cell.angle_gamma   90.00
#
_symmetry.space_group_name_H-M   'P 1'
#
loop_
_entity.id
_entity.type
_entity.pdbx_description
1 polymer ?
#
loop_
_entity_poly.entity_id
_entity_poly.type
_entity_poly.pdbx_seq_one_letter_code
_entity_poly.pdbx_strand_id
1 'polypeptide(L)'
;MPVPGSFDPQGTFRRRVVMPPASPVVLSVPHAGLSTTGFEGALASTLDVRGDADLFVDELYGVHADAGGPRGTRGTTSGVVYVAAKLSRFVCDMNRDPDDVSPAAVPAHPAPRNADGRGFVWAITTTGMPALSRPLTLAEWQARQTVHAAYHRAISEGLARARDRFGFALLVDGHSMPSVGRAGHKDPGRPRADVVPGNRDGTSCSEALSSAVEKHFKSNGYAVSFNDPYKGGFITANHGRPADGIHAIQIELRRDLYMNEATFTPRPDGFARLRETLSSLLRGLGSWRP
;
A
#
# COMPACT_ATOMS: atom_id res chain seq x y z
N MET A 1 8.63 26.80 -11.58
CA MET A 1 7.16 26.91 -11.67
C MET A 1 6.57 25.62 -11.11
N PRO A 2 5.58 25.65 -10.22
CA PRO A 2 4.93 24.42 -9.77
C PRO A 2 4.24 23.76 -10.97
N VAL A 3 4.45 22.44 -11.11
CA VAL A 3 3.85 21.64 -12.18
C VAL A 3 2.33 21.62 -11.98
N PRO A 4 1.50 22.02 -12.99
CA PRO A 4 0.06 21.88 -12.89
C PRO A 4 -0.30 20.39 -12.82
N GLY A 5 -1.01 19.96 -11.76
CA GLY A 5 -1.50 18.59 -11.63
C GLY A 5 -1.28 17.91 -10.28
N SER A 6 -0.69 18.58 -9.28
CA SER A 6 -0.58 18.02 -7.92
C SER A 6 -1.83 18.36 -7.11
N PHE A 7 -2.99 17.81 -7.48
CA PHE A 7 -4.22 18.10 -6.76
C PHE A 7 -4.46 17.03 -5.69
N ASP A 8 -3.94 17.26 -4.48
CA ASP A 8 -4.45 16.71 -3.22
C ASP A 8 -4.98 17.88 -2.39
N PRO A 9 -6.22 18.31 -2.62
CA PRO A 9 -6.78 19.53 -2.02
C PRO A 9 -6.92 19.42 -0.50
N GLN A 10 -6.79 18.23 0.07
CA GLN A 10 -6.99 17.96 1.50
C GLN A 10 -5.72 17.46 2.21
N GLY A 11 -4.59 17.31 1.48
CA GLY A 11 -3.37 16.76 2.05
C GLY A 11 -3.51 15.32 2.55
N THR A 12 -4.34 14.52 1.87
CA THR A 12 -4.74 13.17 2.29
C THR A 12 -3.70 12.08 2.01
N PHE A 13 -2.71 12.39 1.16
CA PHE A 13 -1.56 11.53 0.90
C PHE A 13 -0.28 12.34 0.68
N ARG A 14 0.88 11.68 0.78
CA ARG A 14 2.18 12.24 0.40
C ARG A 14 2.48 11.81 -1.02
N ARG A 15 2.96 12.74 -1.84
CA ARG A 15 3.38 12.48 -3.21
C ARG A 15 4.73 13.11 -3.47
N ARG A 16 5.62 12.34 -4.08
CA ARG A 16 6.85 12.86 -4.70
C ARG A 16 6.80 12.64 -6.20
N VAL A 17 6.99 13.71 -6.95
CA VAL A 17 7.16 13.66 -8.40
C VAL A 17 8.58 14.06 -8.74
N VAL A 18 9.27 13.19 -9.47
CA VAL A 18 10.60 13.47 -10.03
C VAL A 18 10.42 13.75 -11.52
N MET A 19 10.87 14.90 -11.98
CA MET A 19 10.71 15.31 -13.39
C MET A 19 12.06 15.72 -14.00
N PRO A 20 12.48 15.09 -15.10
CA PRO A 20 11.92 13.87 -15.66
C PRO A 20 12.10 12.67 -14.70
N PRO A 21 11.30 11.59 -14.79
CA PRO A 21 11.46 10.41 -13.94
C PRO A 21 12.89 9.87 -14.02
N ALA A 22 13.53 9.63 -12.87
CA ALA A 22 14.89 9.09 -12.81
C ALA A 22 14.91 7.55 -12.73
N SER A 23 13.73 6.93 -12.52
CA SER A 23 13.54 5.49 -12.40
C SER A 23 12.22 5.06 -13.04
N PRO A 24 12.11 3.84 -13.63
CA PRO A 24 10.84 3.29 -14.07
C PRO A 24 9.92 2.90 -12.91
N VAL A 25 10.38 2.97 -11.66
CA VAL A 25 9.65 2.52 -10.47
C VAL A 25 8.75 3.63 -9.95
N VAL A 26 7.50 3.26 -9.70
CA VAL A 26 6.51 4.01 -8.92
C VAL A 26 6.21 3.19 -7.66
N LEU A 27 6.28 3.82 -6.50
CA LEU A 27 6.00 3.19 -5.21
C LEU A 27 4.64 3.67 -4.70
N SER A 28 3.77 2.74 -4.33
CA SER A 28 2.53 2.95 -3.59
C SER A 28 2.69 2.45 -2.15
N VAL A 29 2.21 3.21 -1.16
CA VAL A 29 2.12 2.78 0.25
C VAL A 29 0.74 3.19 0.77
N PRO A 30 -0.28 2.33 0.59
CA PRO A 30 -1.68 2.73 0.79
C PRO A 30 -2.15 2.69 2.24
N HIS A 31 -1.48 1.96 3.15
CA HIS A 31 -2.03 1.62 4.47
C HIS A 31 -1.16 2.03 5.67
N ALA A 32 -0.07 2.78 5.47
CA ALA A 32 0.76 3.26 6.57
C ALA A 32 0.13 4.47 7.29
N GLY A 33 -0.82 5.15 6.66
CA GLY A 33 -1.48 6.32 7.21
C GLY A 33 -2.38 6.01 8.41
N LEU A 34 -2.37 6.92 9.39
CA LEU A 34 -3.16 6.81 10.63
C LEU A 34 -4.17 7.95 10.80
N SER A 35 -4.12 8.99 9.96
CA SER A 35 -5.01 10.14 10.10
C SER A 35 -6.46 9.76 9.78
N THR A 36 -7.37 10.26 10.62
CA THR A 36 -8.81 10.19 10.39
C THR A 36 -9.42 11.58 10.15
N THR A 37 -8.56 12.61 10.07
CA THR A 37 -8.93 14.02 10.02
C THR A 37 -9.96 14.32 8.94
N GLY A 38 -11.08 14.88 9.34
CA GLY A 38 -12.21 15.23 8.48
C GLY A 38 -13.20 14.10 8.22
N PHE A 39 -12.98 12.89 8.79
CA PHE A 39 -13.83 11.71 8.59
C PHE A 39 -14.22 10.99 9.90
N GLU A 40 -13.98 11.61 11.04
CA GLU A 40 -14.15 11.01 12.38
C GLU A 40 -15.61 10.67 12.72
N GLY A 41 -16.56 11.44 12.19
CA GLY A 41 -17.96 11.43 12.64
C GLY A 41 -18.71 10.10 12.51
N ALA A 42 -18.17 9.12 11.78
CA ALA A 42 -18.75 7.79 11.68
C ALA A 42 -17.86 6.70 12.24
N LEU A 43 -16.63 7.01 12.66
CA LEU A 43 -15.71 6.01 13.23
C LEU A 43 -16.10 5.69 14.67
N ALA A 44 -15.89 4.45 15.09
CA ALA A 44 -16.10 4.06 16.48
C ALA A 44 -15.06 4.72 17.40
N SER A 45 -15.51 5.26 18.54
CA SER A 45 -14.63 5.93 19.51
C SER A 45 -13.59 5.01 20.15
N THR A 46 -13.83 3.70 20.11
CA THR A 46 -12.92 2.64 20.60
C THR A 46 -11.96 2.12 19.55
N LEU A 47 -12.02 2.64 18.31
CA LEU A 47 -11.21 2.15 17.20
C LEU A 47 -9.73 2.54 17.39
N ASP A 48 -8.85 1.53 17.52
CA ASP A 48 -7.41 1.73 17.37
C ASP A 48 -7.00 1.49 15.91
N VAL A 49 -6.78 2.56 15.19
CA VAL A 49 -6.39 2.50 13.77
C VAL A 49 -5.06 1.80 13.52
N ARG A 50 -4.19 1.68 14.54
CA ARG A 50 -2.87 1.05 14.43
C ARG A 50 -2.94 -0.46 14.22
N GLY A 51 -3.98 -1.09 14.78
CA GLY A 51 -4.13 -2.55 14.75
C GLY A 51 -4.09 -3.13 13.35
N ASP A 52 -4.75 -2.47 12.40
CA ASP A 52 -4.85 -2.91 11.01
C ASP A 52 -4.07 -2.04 10.01
N ALA A 53 -3.32 -1.03 10.50
CA ALA A 53 -2.43 -0.25 9.67
C ALA A 53 -1.14 -1.02 9.33
N ASP A 54 -0.54 -0.70 8.19
CA ASP A 54 0.78 -1.18 7.80
C ASP A 54 1.86 -0.24 8.37
N LEU A 55 1.97 -0.27 9.73
CA LEU A 55 2.82 0.66 10.48
C LEU A 55 4.25 0.67 9.97
N PHE A 56 4.81 1.88 9.82
CA PHE A 56 6.20 2.13 9.40
C PHE A 56 6.57 1.69 7.98
N VAL A 57 5.65 1.17 7.18
CA VAL A 57 5.98 0.74 5.80
C VAL A 57 6.46 1.92 4.95
N ASP A 58 5.89 3.10 5.13
CA ASP A 58 6.34 4.32 4.48
C ASP A 58 7.77 4.71 4.92
N GLU A 59 8.13 4.52 6.20
CA GLU A 59 9.48 4.75 6.71
C GLU A 59 10.48 3.70 6.21
N LEU A 60 10.08 2.43 6.16
CA LEU A 60 10.88 1.34 5.60
C LEU A 60 11.25 1.60 4.15
N TYR A 61 10.32 2.10 3.35
CA TYR A 61 10.58 2.51 1.97
C TYR A 61 11.22 3.89 1.84
N GLY A 62 11.49 4.59 2.94
CA GLY A 62 12.19 5.87 2.96
C GLY A 62 11.35 7.07 2.48
N VAL A 63 10.02 6.96 2.48
CA VAL A 63 9.11 8.04 2.05
C VAL A 63 9.22 9.28 2.94
N HIS A 64 9.58 9.13 4.21
CA HIS A 64 9.73 10.23 5.17
C HIS A 64 11.05 10.99 5.08
N ALA A 65 12.09 10.43 4.48
CA ALA A 65 13.42 11.05 4.45
C ALA A 65 13.46 12.38 3.67
N ASP A 66 12.45 12.65 2.85
CA ASP A 66 12.34 13.87 2.05
C ASP A 66 11.59 15.02 2.76
N ALA A 67 10.99 14.76 3.93
CA ALA A 67 10.17 15.73 4.67
C ALA A 67 10.93 16.50 5.77
N GLY A 68 12.27 16.61 5.71
CA GLY A 68 13.07 17.37 6.66
C GLY A 68 13.65 16.57 7.83
N GLY A 69 13.83 15.26 7.66
CA GLY A 69 14.58 14.42 8.59
C GLY A 69 16.04 14.87 8.75
N PRO A 70 16.78 14.39 9.79
CA PRO A 70 18.13 14.84 10.08
C PRO A 70 19.01 14.82 8.83
N ARG A 71 19.70 15.92 8.56
CA ARG A 71 20.65 16.05 7.44
C ARG A 71 21.67 14.90 7.50
N GLY A 72 21.57 13.95 6.58
CA GLY A 72 22.54 12.84 6.47
C GLY A 72 21.98 11.54 5.91
N THR A 73 20.68 11.28 5.99
CA THR A 73 20.06 10.14 5.32
C THR A 73 19.53 10.57 3.96
N ARG A 74 20.32 10.45 2.90
CA ARG A 74 19.77 10.50 1.53
C ARG A 74 18.74 9.39 1.46
N GLY A 75 17.46 9.77 1.28
CA GLY A 75 16.36 8.82 1.24
C GLY A 75 16.62 7.75 0.19
N THR A 76 16.34 6.52 0.54
CA THR A 76 16.52 5.33 -0.29
C THR A 76 15.68 5.36 -1.57
N THR A 77 14.70 6.25 -1.63
CA THR A 77 13.80 6.52 -2.76
C THR A 77 14.31 7.64 -3.70
N SER A 78 15.60 8.03 -3.62
CA SER A 78 16.15 9.03 -4.52
C SER A 78 15.89 8.64 -5.99
N GLY A 79 15.08 9.46 -6.69
CA GLY A 79 14.71 9.21 -8.09
C GLY A 79 13.43 8.38 -8.30
N VAL A 80 12.86 7.77 -7.27
CA VAL A 80 11.58 7.03 -7.35
C VAL A 80 10.41 7.98 -7.13
N VAL A 81 9.39 7.90 -7.96
CA VAL A 81 8.07 8.52 -7.72
C VAL A 81 7.35 7.72 -6.66
N TYR A 82 6.79 8.38 -5.63
CA TYR A 82 5.97 7.66 -4.65
C TYR A 82 4.64 8.36 -4.36
N VAL A 83 3.66 7.56 -3.95
CA VAL A 83 2.35 7.98 -3.43
C VAL A 83 2.09 7.20 -2.14
N ALA A 84 1.96 7.88 -1.01
CA ALA A 84 1.74 7.23 0.29
C ALA A 84 0.54 7.88 1.00
N ALA A 85 -0.45 7.07 1.39
CA ALA A 85 -1.63 7.55 2.11
C ALA A 85 -1.25 8.08 3.49
N LYS A 86 -1.86 9.21 3.91
CA LYS A 86 -1.84 9.71 5.29
C LYS A 86 -3.09 9.28 6.03
N LEU A 87 -4.21 9.15 5.31
CA LEU A 87 -5.46 8.68 5.89
C LEU A 87 -5.38 7.20 6.23
N SER A 88 -5.99 6.86 7.35
CA SER A 88 -6.17 5.48 7.75
C SER A 88 -7.07 4.73 6.75
N ARG A 89 -6.79 3.44 6.54
CA ARG A 89 -7.63 2.55 5.72
C ARG A 89 -9.07 2.44 6.22
N PHE A 90 -9.32 2.78 7.48
CA PHE A 90 -10.68 2.84 8.03
C PHE A 90 -11.48 4.04 7.51
N VAL A 91 -10.82 5.08 7.02
CA VAL A 91 -11.48 6.18 6.31
C VAL A 91 -11.91 5.71 4.93
N CYS A 92 -10.97 5.25 4.11
CA CYS A 92 -11.21 4.53 2.87
C CYS A 92 -9.97 3.68 2.53
N ASP A 93 -10.19 2.44 2.15
CA ASP A 93 -9.12 1.53 1.79
C ASP A 93 -8.68 1.77 0.34
N MET A 94 -7.48 2.34 0.17
CA MET A 94 -6.92 2.66 -1.15
C MET A 94 -6.66 1.41 -2.00
N ASN A 95 -6.60 0.23 -1.38
CA ASN A 95 -6.39 -1.05 -2.07
C ASN A 95 -7.68 -1.88 -2.23
N ARG A 96 -8.84 -1.20 -2.26
CA ARG A 96 -10.17 -1.77 -2.53
C ARG A 96 -10.86 -1.03 -3.66
N ASP A 97 -11.69 -1.76 -4.40
CA ASP A 97 -12.61 -1.14 -5.36
C ASP A 97 -13.58 -0.23 -4.60
N PRO A 98 -13.83 1.03 -5.04
CA PRO A 98 -14.78 1.92 -4.39
C PRO A 98 -16.21 1.37 -4.23
N ASP A 99 -16.60 0.44 -5.10
CA ASP A 99 -17.91 -0.24 -5.05
C ASP A 99 -17.87 -1.55 -4.25
N ASP A 100 -16.71 -1.96 -3.72
CA ASP A 100 -16.58 -3.09 -2.79
C ASP A 100 -17.01 -2.66 -1.38
N VAL A 101 -18.33 -2.49 -1.20
CA VAL A 101 -18.95 -1.94 0.00
C VAL A 101 -19.91 -2.95 0.61
N SER A 102 -19.91 -3.07 1.94
CA SER A 102 -20.88 -3.90 2.66
C SER A 102 -22.17 -3.12 2.97
N PRO A 103 -23.33 -3.80 3.05
CA PRO A 103 -24.57 -3.17 3.55
C PRO A 103 -24.43 -2.59 4.95
N ALA A 104 -23.57 -3.18 5.80
CA ALA A 104 -23.31 -2.68 7.14
C ALA A 104 -22.54 -1.35 7.13
N ALA A 105 -21.69 -1.11 6.14
CA ALA A 105 -20.95 0.14 6.02
C ALA A 105 -21.75 1.25 5.34
N VAL A 106 -22.45 0.95 4.24
CA VAL A 106 -23.23 1.92 3.47
C VAL A 106 -24.56 1.28 3.03
N PRO A 107 -25.60 1.28 3.88
CA PRO A 107 -26.87 0.60 3.56
C PRO A 107 -27.57 1.12 2.31
N ALA A 108 -27.39 2.41 1.99
CA ALA A 108 -28.00 3.05 0.83
C ALA A 108 -27.19 2.88 -0.47
N HIS A 109 -26.10 2.10 -0.46
CA HIS A 109 -25.34 1.81 -1.68
C HIS A 109 -26.18 0.98 -2.65
N PRO A 110 -26.24 1.34 -3.96
CA PRO A 110 -27.18 0.72 -4.90
C PRO A 110 -26.90 -0.76 -5.18
N ALA A 111 -25.64 -1.20 -5.02
CA ALA A 111 -25.20 -2.57 -5.28
C ALA A 111 -24.08 -2.99 -4.32
N PRO A 112 -24.37 -3.21 -3.02
CA PRO A 112 -23.34 -3.61 -2.06
C PRO A 112 -22.86 -5.04 -2.39
N ARG A 113 -21.52 -5.21 -2.49
CA ARG A 113 -20.91 -6.49 -2.92
C ARG A 113 -20.07 -7.16 -1.84
N ASN A 114 -19.65 -6.40 -0.81
CA ASN A 114 -18.77 -6.90 0.23
C ASN A 114 -19.55 -7.61 1.34
N ALA A 115 -19.25 -8.89 1.59
CA ALA A 115 -19.92 -9.69 2.60
C ALA A 115 -19.20 -9.68 3.96
N ASP A 116 -17.88 -9.42 4.00
CA ASP A 116 -17.07 -9.58 5.20
C ASP A 116 -16.86 -8.28 6.00
N GLY A 117 -17.46 -7.17 5.56
CA GLY A 117 -17.40 -5.89 6.24
C GLY A 117 -16.07 -5.14 6.12
N ARG A 118 -15.13 -5.59 5.27
CA ARG A 118 -13.81 -5.00 5.07
C ARG A 118 -13.51 -4.70 3.60
N GLY A 119 -14.43 -3.99 2.97
CA GLY A 119 -14.29 -3.48 1.61
C GLY A 119 -13.63 -2.11 1.56
N PHE A 120 -14.14 -1.24 0.69
CA PHE A 120 -13.68 0.15 0.53
C PHE A 120 -13.80 0.96 1.82
N VAL A 121 -14.88 0.74 2.58
CA VAL A 121 -15.05 1.25 3.96
C VAL A 121 -15.19 0.04 4.88
N TRP A 122 -14.37 -0.02 5.91
CA TRP A 122 -14.39 -1.10 6.88
C TRP A 122 -15.44 -0.86 7.95
N ALA A 123 -16.41 -1.74 8.08
CA ALA A 123 -17.38 -1.77 9.16
C ALA A 123 -16.83 -2.45 10.43
N ILE A 124 -15.90 -3.41 10.24
CA ILE A 124 -15.26 -4.19 11.31
C ILE A 124 -13.74 -4.28 11.10
N THR A 125 -13.00 -4.43 12.20
CA THR A 125 -11.55 -4.69 12.20
C THR A 125 -11.24 -6.17 11.87
N THR A 126 -9.96 -6.53 11.68
CA THR A 126 -9.54 -7.94 11.55
C THR A 126 -9.71 -8.75 12.84
N THR A 127 -9.92 -8.10 13.96
CA THR A 127 -10.24 -8.75 15.25
C THR A 127 -11.75 -8.82 15.53
N GLY A 128 -12.59 -8.36 14.58
CA GLY A 128 -14.06 -8.41 14.69
C GLY A 128 -14.69 -7.27 15.48
N MET A 129 -13.88 -6.28 15.92
CA MET A 129 -14.42 -5.11 16.62
C MET A 129 -15.07 -4.13 15.64
N PRO A 130 -16.15 -3.41 16.05
CA PRO A 130 -16.73 -2.37 15.23
C PRO A 130 -15.70 -1.29 14.85
N ALA A 131 -15.60 -0.95 13.58
CA ALA A 131 -14.80 0.15 13.08
C ALA A 131 -15.66 1.42 12.89
N LEU A 132 -16.96 1.25 12.69
CA LEU A 132 -17.94 2.33 12.57
C LEU A 132 -18.82 2.39 13.81
N SER A 133 -19.16 3.61 14.26
CA SER A 133 -20.18 3.87 15.29
C SER A 133 -21.60 3.89 14.69
N ARG A 134 -21.68 4.18 13.39
CA ARG A 134 -22.89 4.16 12.56
C ARG A 134 -22.52 3.91 11.10
N PRO A 135 -23.47 3.43 10.29
CA PRO A 135 -23.29 3.39 8.85
C PRO A 135 -23.04 4.79 8.24
N LEU A 136 -22.39 4.82 7.10
CA LEU A 136 -22.18 6.03 6.31
C LEU A 136 -23.42 6.34 5.46
N THR A 137 -23.64 7.63 5.24
CA THR A 137 -24.53 8.12 4.18
C THR A 137 -23.87 7.98 2.80
N LEU A 138 -24.65 8.05 1.72
CA LEU A 138 -24.11 8.09 0.35
C LEU A 138 -23.14 9.26 0.13
N ALA A 139 -23.46 10.44 0.68
CA ALA A 139 -22.59 11.61 0.56
C ALA A 139 -21.21 11.39 1.24
N GLU A 140 -21.19 10.75 2.41
CA GLU A 140 -19.94 10.41 3.10
C GLU A 140 -19.11 9.37 2.34
N TRP A 141 -19.76 8.40 1.70
CA TRP A 141 -19.10 7.44 0.81
C TRP A 141 -18.54 8.14 -0.44
N GLN A 142 -19.30 9.00 -1.12
CA GLN A 142 -18.85 9.77 -2.28
C GLN A 142 -17.66 10.69 -1.97
N ALA A 143 -17.64 11.32 -0.79
CA ALA A 143 -16.49 12.11 -0.35
C ALA A 143 -15.21 11.27 -0.27
N ARG A 144 -15.31 10.03 0.21
CA ARG A 144 -14.18 9.07 0.26
C ARG A 144 -13.73 8.60 -1.12
N GLN A 145 -14.67 8.42 -2.05
CA GLN A 145 -14.34 8.12 -3.45
C GLN A 145 -13.50 9.22 -4.10
N THR A 146 -13.75 10.48 -3.78
CA THR A 146 -12.94 11.61 -4.30
C THR A 146 -11.49 11.50 -3.85
N VAL A 147 -11.24 11.12 -2.60
CA VAL A 147 -9.88 10.91 -2.06
C VAL A 147 -9.22 9.71 -2.75
N HIS A 148 -9.92 8.60 -2.84
CA HIS A 148 -9.44 7.39 -3.51
C HIS A 148 -9.07 7.66 -4.98
N ALA A 149 -9.95 8.33 -5.72
CA ALA A 149 -9.70 8.69 -7.12
C ALA A 149 -8.46 9.57 -7.30
N ALA A 150 -8.22 10.51 -6.37
CA ALA A 150 -7.04 11.37 -6.38
C ALA A 150 -5.74 10.55 -6.14
N TYR A 151 -5.76 9.60 -5.21
CA TYR A 151 -4.65 8.68 -4.94
C TYR A 151 -4.30 7.84 -6.17
N HIS A 152 -5.29 7.18 -6.78
CA HIS A 152 -5.10 6.35 -7.97
C HIS A 152 -4.68 7.16 -9.21
N ARG A 153 -5.17 8.37 -9.36
CA ARG A 153 -4.71 9.30 -10.41
C ARG A 153 -3.23 9.61 -10.26
N ALA A 154 -2.76 9.87 -9.03
CA ALA A 154 -1.35 10.14 -8.78
C ALA A 154 -0.45 8.95 -9.15
N ILE A 155 -0.87 7.72 -8.89
CA ILE A 155 -0.18 6.50 -9.35
C ILE A 155 -0.17 6.43 -10.88
N SER A 156 -1.35 6.56 -11.53
CA SER A 156 -1.48 6.47 -12.99
C SER A 156 -0.60 7.48 -13.71
N GLU A 157 -0.54 8.72 -13.24
CA GLU A 157 0.33 9.75 -13.79
C GLU A 157 1.81 9.42 -13.65
N GLY A 158 2.21 8.85 -12.50
CA GLY A 158 3.58 8.37 -12.27
C GLY A 158 3.96 7.27 -13.26
N LEU A 159 3.09 6.27 -13.40
CA LEU A 159 3.28 5.12 -14.31
C LEU A 159 3.33 5.56 -15.77
N ALA A 160 2.44 6.45 -16.21
CA ALA A 160 2.44 6.97 -17.57
C ALA A 160 3.77 7.66 -17.90
N ARG A 161 4.25 8.57 -17.04
CA ARG A 161 5.52 9.26 -17.22
C ARG A 161 6.72 8.31 -17.23
N ALA A 162 6.72 7.31 -16.35
CA ALA A 162 7.77 6.29 -16.33
C ALA A 162 7.77 5.49 -17.64
N ARG A 163 6.61 5.02 -18.08
CA ARG A 163 6.47 4.28 -19.34
C ARG A 163 6.91 5.11 -20.54
N ASP A 164 6.50 6.38 -20.62
CA ASP A 164 6.86 7.27 -21.73
C ASP A 164 8.38 7.49 -21.82
N ARG A 165 9.07 7.50 -20.67
CA ARG A 165 10.53 7.70 -20.63
C ARG A 165 11.32 6.43 -20.85
N PHE A 166 10.91 5.30 -20.27
CA PHE A 166 11.69 4.06 -20.20
C PHE A 166 11.18 2.96 -21.13
N GLY A 167 10.01 3.16 -21.77
CA GLY A 167 9.31 2.13 -22.56
C GLY A 167 8.47 1.18 -21.71
N PHE A 168 8.62 1.21 -20.37
CA PHE A 168 7.87 0.42 -19.40
C PHE A 168 7.80 1.14 -18.05
N ALA A 169 6.93 0.65 -17.16
CA ALA A 169 6.81 1.12 -15.78
C ALA A 169 6.64 -0.03 -14.79
N LEU A 170 7.14 0.14 -13.57
CA LEU A 170 7.05 -0.82 -12.48
C LEU A 170 6.31 -0.18 -11.30
N LEU A 171 5.18 -0.76 -10.89
CA LEU A 171 4.50 -0.40 -9.66
C LEU A 171 4.90 -1.38 -8.56
N VAL A 172 5.52 -0.87 -7.51
CA VAL A 172 5.73 -1.58 -6.24
C VAL A 172 4.68 -1.10 -5.26
N ASP A 173 3.81 -2.00 -4.80
CA ASP A 173 2.76 -1.70 -3.83
C ASP A 173 3.17 -2.27 -2.46
N GLY A 174 3.61 -1.39 -1.57
CA GLY A 174 4.24 -1.73 -0.29
C GLY A 174 3.23 -1.90 0.83
N HIS A 175 3.24 -3.07 1.46
CA HIS A 175 2.35 -3.48 2.54
C HIS A 175 3.08 -4.20 3.67
N SER A 176 2.34 -4.46 4.74
CA SER A 176 2.77 -5.39 5.79
C SER A 176 1.62 -6.24 6.31
N MET A 177 1.96 -7.40 6.82
CA MET A 177 1.00 -8.37 7.36
C MET A 177 1.41 -8.83 8.77
N PRO A 178 0.46 -9.17 9.66
CA PRO A 178 0.75 -9.85 10.92
C PRO A 178 1.54 -11.14 10.70
N SER A 179 2.40 -11.51 11.65
CA SER A 179 3.21 -12.73 11.60
C SER A 179 2.36 -14.02 11.60
N VAL A 180 1.17 -13.94 12.19
CA VAL A 180 0.18 -15.02 12.23
C VAL A 180 -1.16 -14.50 11.74
N GLY A 181 -1.88 -15.29 10.98
CA GLY A 181 -3.24 -14.96 10.51
C GLY A 181 -4.18 -14.69 11.69
N ARG A 182 -4.85 -13.53 11.71
CA ARG A 182 -5.88 -13.20 12.71
C ARG A 182 -7.22 -13.87 12.37
N ALA A 183 -8.17 -13.86 13.32
CA ALA A 183 -9.48 -14.50 13.14
C ALA A 183 -10.24 -14.03 11.87
N GLY A 184 -10.11 -12.75 11.49
CA GLY A 184 -10.73 -12.21 10.30
C GLY A 184 -9.93 -12.41 8.99
N HIS A 185 -8.80 -13.10 9.01
CA HIS A 185 -8.02 -13.38 7.79
C HIS A 185 -8.46 -14.71 7.14
N LYS A 186 -7.99 -14.94 5.92
CA LYS A 186 -8.24 -16.19 5.17
C LYS A 186 -7.50 -17.39 5.76
N ASP A 187 -6.48 -17.15 6.58
CA ASP A 187 -5.52 -18.09 7.15
C ASP A 187 -5.43 -17.97 8.69
N PRO A 188 -6.54 -18.08 9.45
CA PRO A 188 -6.51 -17.88 10.91
C PRO A 188 -5.53 -18.83 11.59
N GLY A 189 -4.68 -18.30 12.49
CA GLY A 189 -3.71 -19.08 13.26
C GLY A 189 -2.50 -19.61 12.47
N ARG A 190 -2.42 -19.38 11.16
CA ARG A 190 -1.32 -19.86 10.32
C ARG A 190 -0.13 -18.90 10.37
N PRO A 191 1.10 -19.38 10.66
CA PRO A 191 2.32 -18.60 10.50
C PRO A 191 2.55 -18.24 9.03
N ARG A 192 3.11 -17.06 8.78
CA ARG A 192 3.33 -16.52 7.43
C ARG A 192 4.81 -16.46 7.07
N ALA A 193 5.13 -16.52 5.78
CA ALA A 193 6.46 -16.28 5.27
C ALA A 193 6.94 -14.86 5.60
N ASP A 194 8.26 -14.62 5.55
CA ASP A 194 8.84 -13.30 5.84
C ASP A 194 8.35 -12.23 4.86
N VAL A 195 8.27 -12.60 3.58
CA VAL A 195 7.82 -11.73 2.50
C VAL A 195 6.86 -12.48 1.58
N VAL A 196 5.73 -11.85 1.27
CA VAL A 196 4.75 -12.39 0.32
C VAL A 196 4.59 -11.43 -0.85
N PRO A 197 5.27 -11.68 -1.98
CA PRO A 197 4.98 -10.96 -3.21
C PRO A 197 3.64 -11.43 -3.79
N GLY A 198 2.79 -10.48 -4.18
CA GLY A 198 1.52 -10.71 -4.84
C GLY A 198 1.56 -10.21 -6.28
N ASN A 199 1.49 -11.12 -7.25
CA ASN A 199 1.48 -10.83 -8.68
C ASN A 199 0.18 -11.24 -9.38
N ARG A 200 -0.89 -11.46 -8.59
CA ARG A 200 -2.21 -11.89 -9.04
C ARG A 200 -2.16 -13.15 -9.89
N ASP A 201 -1.43 -14.15 -9.40
CA ASP A 201 -1.21 -15.42 -10.09
C ASP A 201 -0.58 -15.22 -11.50
N GLY A 202 0.37 -14.29 -11.62
CA GLY A 202 1.11 -14.00 -12.84
C GLY A 202 0.43 -13.00 -13.79
N THR A 203 -0.73 -12.42 -13.43
CA THR A 203 -1.50 -11.54 -14.34
C THR A 203 -1.12 -10.07 -14.25
N SER A 204 -0.52 -9.60 -13.14
CA SER A 204 -0.21 -8.18 -12.94
C SER A 204 1.22 -7.78 -13.29
N CYS A 205 2.13 -8.74 -13.47
CA CYS A 205 3.50 -8.48 -13.93
C CYS A 205 4.09 -9.70 -14.65
N SER A 206 5.23 -9.50 -15.32
CA SER A 206 5.95 -10.60 -15.99
C SER A 206 6.58 -11.57 -14.96
N GLU A 207 6.80 -12.80 -15.40
CA GLU A 207 7.53 -13.81 -14.62
C GLU A 207 8.97 -13.36 -14.31
N ALA A 208 9.62 -12.68 -15.27
CA ALA A 208 10.96 -12.13 -15.07
C ALA A 208 11.03 -11.13 -13.91
N LEU A 209 10.01 -10.26 -13.75
CA LEU A 209 9.94 -9.35 -12.61
C LEU A 209 9.69 -10.12 -11.30
N SER A 210 8.77 -11.08 -11.30
CA SER A 210 8.47 -11.92 -10.13
C SER A 210 9.72 -12.66 -9.65
N SER A 211 10.45 -13.29 -10.60
CA SER A 211 11.71 -14.01 -10.32
C SER A 211 12.80 -13.08 -9.78
N ALA A 212 12.93 -11.86 -10.31
CA ALA A 212 13.88 -10.87 -9.82
C ALA A 212 13.60 -10.46 -8.37
N VAL A 213 12.31 -10.22 -8.03
CA VAL A 213 11.87 -9.88 -6.67
C VAL A 213 12.12 -11.06 -5.72
N GLU A 214 11.75 -12.27 -6.11
CA GLU A 214 11.98 -13.48 -5.31
C GLU A 214 13.45 -13.70 -5.00
N LYS A 215 14.29 -13.69 -6.05
CA LYS A 215 15.74 -13.85 -5.91
C LYS A 215 16.34 -12.80 -4.98
N HIS A 216 15.88 -11.54 -5.09
CA HIS A 216 16.36 -10.46 -4.23
C HIS A 216 16.10 -10.75 -2.75
N PHE A 217 14.88 -11.11 -2.37
CA PHE A 217 14.57 -11.39 -0.97
C PHE A 217 15.24 -12.68 -0.47
N LYS A 218 15.23 -13.75 -1.25
CA LYS A 218 15.91 -15.02 -0.88
C LYS A 218 17.41 -14.84 -0.68
N SER A 219 18.09 -14.07 -1.54
CA SER A 219 19.53 -13.80 -1.41
C SER A 219 19.88 -12.93 -0.20
N ASN A 220 18.90 -12.20 0.36
CA ASN A 220 19.03 -11.46 1.61
C ASN A 220 18.56 -12.26 2.84
N GLY A 221 18.27 -13.56 2.68
CA GLY A 221 17.96 -14.50 3.75
C GLY A 221 16.50 -14.47 4.23
N TYR A 222 15.55 -13.97 3.41
CA TYR A 222 14.12 -13.97 3.73
C TYR A 222 13.41 -15.18 3.12
N ALA A 223 12.49 -15.78 3.88
CA ALA A 223 11.54 -16.77 3.37
C ALA A 223 10.48 -16.07 2.52
N VAL A 224 10.27 -16.56 1.29
CA VAL A 224 9.35 -15.97 0.31
C VAL A 224 8.25 -16.96 -0.05
N SER A 225 6.98 -16.50 -0.06
CA SER A 225 5.84 -17.24 -0.56
C SER A 225 5.00 -16.36 -1.46
N PHE A 226 4.79 -16.76 -2.73
CA PHE A 226 4.00 -15.96 -3.68
C PHE A 226 2.49 -16.18 -3.49
N ASN A 227 1.72 -15.08 -3.53
CA ASN A 227 0.26 -15.10 -3.58
C ASN A 227 -0.45 -15.78 -2.40
N ASP A 228 0.26 -16.14 -1.35
CA ASP A 228 -0.28 -16.83 -0.18
C ASP A 228 0.19 -16.19 1.13
N PRO A 229 -0.72 -15.54 1.89
CA PRO A 229 -2.16 -15.48 1.72
C PRO A 229 -2.66 -14.34 0.82
N TYR A 230 -1.79 -13.42 0.35
CA TYR A 230 -2.16 -12.22 -0.39
C TYR A 230 -1.65 -12.25 -1.83
N LYS A 231 -2.59 -12.16 -2.79
CA LYS A 231 -2.28 -12.22 -4.22
C LYS A 231 -2.03 -10.86 -4.88
N GLY A 232 -2.25 -9.80 -4.14
CA GLY A 232 -2.37 -8.44 -4.66
C GLY A 232 -3.82 -7.96 -4.68
N GLY A 233 -4.04 -6.71 -4.27
CA GLY A 233 -5.35 -6.09 -4.14
C GLY A 233 -5.78 -5.29 -5.37
N PHE A 234 -6.62 -4.29 -5.13
CA PHE A 234 -7.16 -3.42 -6.17
C PHE A 234 -6.06 -2.64 -6.90
N ILE A 235 -5.04 -2.16 -6.19
CA ILE A 235 -3.93 -1.39 -6.78
C ILE A 235 -3.23 -2.22 -7.88
N THR A 236 -2.84 -3.45 -7.57
CA THR A 236 -2.18 -4.33 -8.55
C THR A 236 -3.13 -4.73 -9.68
N ALA A 237 -4.42 -4.94 -9.39
CA ALA A 237 -5.42 -5.28 -10.39
C ALA A 237 -5.70 -4.13 -11.36
N ASN A 238 -5.84 -2.92 -10.82
CA ASN A 238 -6.25 -1.74 -11.57
C ASN A 238 -5.11 -1.17 -12.44
N HIS A 239 -3.86 -1.27 -11.94
CA HIS A 239 -2.72 -0.64 -12.58
C HIS A 239 -1.82 -1.62 -13.35
N GLY A 240 -1.77 -2.90 -12.97
CA GLY A 240 -0.96 -3.91 -13.64
C GLY A 240 -1.54 -4.27 -15.01
N ARG A 241 -0.82 -3.92 -16.07
CA ARG A 241 -1.13 -4.23 -17.47
C ARG A 241 0.17 -4.59 -18.19
N PRO A 242 0.72 -5.80 -17.94
CA PRO A 242 2.02 -6.18 -18.50
C PRO A 242 2.06 -6.17 -20.03
N ALA A 243 0.93 -6.42 -20.68
CA ALA A 243 0.81 -6.29 -22.16
C ALA A 243 1.06 -4.84 -22.64
N ASP A 244 0.77 -3.84 -21.82
CA ASP A 244 1.00 -2.42 -22.09
C ASP A 244 2.35 -1.93 -21.53
N GLY A 245 3.23 -2.82 -21.07
CA GLY A 245 4.49 -2.49 -20.45
C GLY A 245 4.38 -1.92 -19.03
N ILE A 246 3.24 -2.08 -18.33
CA ILE A 246 3.04 -1.64 -16.96
C ILE A 246 2.93 -2.87 -16.06
N HIS A 247 3.96 -3.13 -15.28
CA HIS A 247 4.02 -4.25 -14.35
C HIS A 247 3.72 -3.78 -12.92
N ALA A 248 2.87 -4.50 -12.18
CA ALA A 248 2.55 -4.21 -10.79
C ALA A 248 2.79 -5.44 -9.91
N ILE A 249 3.47 -5.24 -8.78
CA ILE A 249 3.71 -6.27 -7.77
C ILE A 249 3.44 -5.71 -6.38
N GLN A 250 2.60 -6.39 -5.60
CA GLN A 250 2.42 -6.12 -4.18
C GLN A 250 3.54 -6.78 -3.39
N ILE A 251 4.00 -6.17 -2.30
CA ILE A 251 4.99 -6.75 -1.40
C ILE A 251 4.47 -6.64 0.02
N GLU A 252 4.11 -7.78 0.61
CA GLU A 252 3.71 -7.90 2.01
C GLU A 252 4.93 -8.27 2.86
N LEU A 253 5.22 -7.45 3.85
CA LEU A 253 6.31 -7.65 4.79
C LEU A 253 5.75 -8.18 6.11
N ARG A 254 6.28 -9.26 6.65
CA ARG A 254 5.87 -9.77 7.95
C ARG A 254 6.30 -8.79 9.06
N ARG A 255 5.35 -8.35 9.89
CA ARG A 255 5.53 -7.24 10.83
C ARG A 255 6.58 -7.51 11.90
N ASP A 256 6.68 -8.74 12.41
CA ASP A 256 7.63 -9.10 13.46
C ASP A 256 9.11 -9.00 13.03
N LEU A 257 9.38 -8.90 11.73
CA LEU A 257 10.73 -8.64 11.21
C LEU A 257 11.27 -7.27 11.62
N TYR A 258 10.40 -6.25 11.74
CA TYR A 258 10.82 -4.86 11.94
C TYR A 258 10.12 -4.15 13.10
N MET A 259 9.09 -4.77 13.73
CA MET A 259 8.37 -4.18 14.85
C MET A 259 7.90 -5.24 15.84
N ASN A 260 7.60 -4.82 17.07
CA ASN A 260 6.86 -5.61 18.02
C ASN A 260 5.36 -5.43 17.76
N GLU A 261 4.67 -6.51 17.38
CA GLU A 261 3.26 -6.47 17.00
C GLU A 261 2.30 -6.20 18.19
N ALA A 262 2.73 -6.49 19.43
CA ALA A 262 1.91 -6.26 20.62
C ALA A 262 1.99 -4.81 21.11
N THR A 263 3.16 -4.17 20.99
CA THR A 263 3.40 -2.81 21.49
C THR A 263 3.41 -1.76 20.39
N PHE A 264 3.39 -2.18 19.12
CA PHE A 264 3.50 -1.31 17.93
C PHE A 264 4.80 -0.47 17.93
N THR A 265 5.89 -1.01 18.45
CA THR A 265 7.18 -0.32 18.52
C THR A 265 8.18 -0.93 17.54
N PRO A 266 9.02 -0.11 16.88
CA PRO A 266 10.05 -0.63 15.98
C PRO A 266 11.05 -1.53 16.71
N ARG A 267 11.61 -2.51 15.99
CA ARG A 267 12.79 -3.29 16.35
C ARG A 267 13.98 -2.73 15.59
N PRO A 268 14.88 -1.96 16.19
CA PRO A 268 15.87 -1.15 15.48
C PRO A 268 16.71 -1.93 14.46
N ASP A 269 17.25 -3.10 14.84
CA ASP A 269 18.12 -3.90 13.97
C ASP A 269 17.33 -4.51 12.79
N GLY A 270 16.16 -5.08 13.08
CA GLY A 270 15.28 -5.64 12.05
C GLY A 270 14.78 -4.57 11.08
N PHE A 271 14.43 -3.41 11.62
CA PHE A 271 14.00 -2.25 10.85
C PHE A 271 15.11 -1.75 9.90
N ALA A 272 16.34 -1.58 10.41
CA ALA A 272 17.48 -1.12 9.63
C ALA A 272 17.83 -2.12 8.52
N ARG A 273 17.87 -3.43 8.84
CA ARG A 273 18.14 -4.50 7.87
C ARG A 273 17.09 -4.53 6.76
N LEU A 274 15.79 -4.52 7.12
CA LEU A 274 14.71 -4.58 6.14
C LEU A 274 14.69 -3.32 5.26
N ARG A 275 14.91 -2.15 5.83
CA ARG A 275 15.03 -0.88 5.11
C ARG A 275 16.14 -0.92 4.07
N GLU A 276 17.33 -1.45 4.39
CA GLU A 276 18.42 -1.58 3.43
C GLU A 276 18.06 -2.58 2.31
N THR A 277 17.42 -3.70 2.65
CA THR A 277 16.93 -4.67 1.67
C THR A 277 15.95 -4.04 0.68
N LEU A 278 14.96 -3.28 1.18
CA LEU A 278 13.99 -2.57 0.32
C LEU A 278 14.65 -1.48 -0.53
N SER A 279 15.64 -0.78 0.03
CA SER A 279 16.42 0.20 -0.70
C SER A 279 17.18 -0.41 -1.87
N SER A 280 17.84 -1.55 -1.63
CA SER A 280 18.58 -2.26 -2.67
C SER A 280 17.64 -2.88 -3.71
N LEU A 281 16.44 -3.34 -3.30
CA LEU A 281 15.39 -3.76 -4.24
C LEU A 281 15.00 -2.63 -5.19
N LEU A 282 14.63 -1.46 -4.66
CA LEU A 282 14.20 -0.34 -5.49
C LEU A 282 15.31 0.14 -6.44
N ARG A 283 16.58 0.13 -6.00
CA ARG A 283 17.73 0.41 -6.88
C ARG A 283 17.88 -0.64 -7.98
N GLY A 284 17.78 -1.92 -7.64
CA GLY A 284 17.84 -3.03 -8.59
C GLY A 284 16.73 -2.96 -9.63
N LEU A 285 15.50 -2.70 -9.19
CA LEU A 285 14.34 -2.49 -10.08
C LEU A 285 14.49 -1.25 -10.96
N GLY A 286 15.16 -0.21 -10.49
CA GLY A 286 15.49 0.97 -11.30
C GLY A 286 16.37 0.64 -12.52
N SER A 287 17.19 -0.39 -12.42
CA SER A 287 18.07 -0.89 -13.49
C SER A 287 17.51 -2.10 -14.24
N TRP A 288 16.42 -2.69 -13.74
CA TRP A 288 15.77 -3.85 -14.35
C TRP A 288 15.21 -3.52 -15.75
N ARG A 289 15.19 -4.50 -16.63
CA ARG A 289 14.56 -4.41 -17.97
C ARG A 289 13.69 -5.64 -18.19
N PRO A 290 12.51 -5.47 -18.84
CA PRO A 290 11.63 -6.59 -19.17
C PRO A 290 12.22 -7.55 -20.21
#